data_91e698990d4c9a5a1b6e95257d8237ae
#
_entry.id   91e698990d4c9a5a1b6e95257d8237ae
#
_cell.length_a   1.000
_cell.length_b   1.000
_cell.length_c   1.000
_cell.angle_alpha   90.00
_cell.angle_beta   90.00
_cell.angle_gamma   90.00
#
_symmetry.space_group_name_H-M   'P 1'
#
loop_
_entity.id
_entity.type
_entity.pdbx_description
1 polymer ?
#
loop_
_entity_poly.entity_id
_entity_poly.type
_entity_poly.pdbx_seq_one_letter_code
_entity_poly.pdbx_strand_id
1 'polypeptide(L)'
;MNSNVTTLNLASIVSHHARLAPQKEAVVFGDTRFTYGQIEAMTNKVANALTKMGIGHGDKVALNCPNLPYFPIVYYGIMKTGAAVVPLCVLFKAREIEYQLRDSDAKAVFVFEGTDELPMGAETKEAFDKVDSCEHLVVMTKELTSPSPIEGHRTLAQVIGAESDKYDIFPTAPDDTCAILYTSGTTGMPKGAELTHLNLWSNVVTTYSIHLPMLDFTDGEQKTVLITLPLFHTTGQTVQMNTNIYGGNRVVLLPRFDAKTTLDTMVAEKVNFWVGVPTMYWALLRYAEETGYDISGVKENMKVCTSGGAPMPVEVMREFTEKFGVRVLEGYGLSETSPLATFNHFEKPSKPGTVGQPIFGVDVRCVDENGNEVPRGERGEVVIRGTNVMKGYYKRPDATAEAFRNGWFHTGDIGIMDEEGYLAIVDRKKDMILRGGYNVYPRELEEVIMTHPAVSMVAVLGVPDEKMGEEVKAFLVLKEGASLNHFDFIDWCREQFAANKYPRYVEFRDSLPIGNTGKISKLALREEMASHSHN
;
A
#
# COMPACT_ATOMS: atom_id res chain seq x y z
N MET A 1 33.27 -21.15 -1.67
CA MET A 1 32.07 -20.44 -2.20
C MET A 1 31.85 -21.00 -3.61
N ASN A 2 30.66 -21.56 -3.88
CA ASN A 2 30.32 -22.02 -5.22
C ASN A 2 30.27 -20.80 -6.16
N SER A 3 31.17 -20.72 -7.11
CA SER A 3 31.33 -19.61 -8.03
C SER A 3 30.20 -19.41 -9.06
N ASN A 4 29.12 -20.16 -8.96
CA ASN A 4 28.01 -20.19 -9.92
C ASN A 4 26.64 -19.90 -9.28
N VAL A 5 26.58 -19.18 -8.17
CA VAL A 5 25.29 -18.80 -7.55
C VAL A 5 24.78 -17.53 -8.22
N THR A 6 23.56 -17.58 -8.75
CA THR A 6 22.85 -16.40 -9.23
C THR A 6 22.57 -15.49 -8.03
N THR A 7 23.03 -14.26 -8.08
CA THR A 7 22.82 -13.26 -7.02
C THR A 7 21.79 -12.21 -7.45
N LEU A 8 20.95 -11.80 -6.54
CA LEU A 8 19.98 -10.75 -6.75
C LEU A 8 19.78 -9.97 -5.46
N ASN A 9 20.18 -8.70 -5.42
CA ASN A 9 19.90 -7.80 -4.31
C ASN A 9 19.15 -6.57 -4.81
N LEU A 10 17.95 -6.30 -4.27
CA LEU A 10 17.10 -5.22 -4.74
C LEU A 10 17.77 -3.85 -4.60
N ALA A 11 18.61 -3.64 -3.58
CA ALA A 11 19.31 -2.36 -3.40
C ALA A 11 20.26 -2.00 -4.55
N SER A 12 20.60 -2.97 -5.42
CA SER A 12 21.41 -2.72 -6.62
C SER A 12 20.79 -1.71 -7.59
N ILE A 13 19.46 -1.47 -7.52
CA ILE A 13 18.78 -0.46 -8.37
C ILE A 13 19.30 0.95 -8.10
N VAL A 14 19.59 1.30 -6.85
CA VAL A 14 20.17 2.60 -6.49
C VAL A 14 21.60 2.70 -7.01
N SER A 15 22.41 1.68 -6.75
CA SER A 15 23.82 1.65 -7.16
C SER A 15 24.00 1.69 -8.68
N HIS A 16 23.01 1.14 -9.43
CA HIS A 16 23.01 1.22 -10.90
C HIS A 16 22.95 2.68 -11.36
N HIS A 17 21.97 3.44 -10.91
CA HIS A 17 21.80 4.84 -11.31
C HIS A 17 22.86 5.76 -10.73
N ALA A 18 23.34 5.49 -9.51
CA ALA A 18 24.45 6.22 -8.92
C ALA A 18 25.76 6.10 -9.74
N ARG A 19 25.97 4.96 -10.43
CA ARG A 19 27.10 4.79 -11.34
C ARG A 19 26.92 5.46 -12.69
N LEU A 20 25.69 5.40 -13.24
CA LEU A 20 25.42 5.91 -14.59
C LEU A 20 25.13 7.41 -14.61
N ALA A 21 24.44 7.93 -13.61
CA ALA A 21 23.96 9.31 -13.57
C ALA A 21 23.94 9.83 -12.11
N PRO A 22 25.09 9.91 -11.42
CA PRO A 22 25.17 10.24 -9.99
C PRO A 22 24.57 11.60 -9.64
N GLN A 23 24.51 12.53 -10.58
CA GLN A 23 24.00 13.90 -10.38
C GLN A 23 22.50 14.05 -10.62
N LYS A 24 21.82 13.02 -11.19
CA LYS A 24 20.36 13.07 -11.33
C LYS A 24 19.69 13.05 -9.96
N GLU A 25 18.62 13.83 -9.84
CA GLU A 25 17.79 13.84 -8.63
C GLU A 25 17.11 12.48 -8.44
N ALA A 26 17.20 11.92 -7.25
CA ALA A 26 16.57 10.67 -6.89
C ALA A 26 15.37 10.88 -5.96
N VAL A 27 15.56 11.68 -4.90
CA VAL A 27 14.57 11.90 -3.84
C VAL A 27 14.44 13.40 -3.57
N VAL A 28 13.19 13.88 -3.52
CA VAL A 28 12.85 15.27 -3.19
C VAL A 28 11.92 15.28 -1.98
N PHE A 29 12.19 16.19 -1.06
CA PHE A 29 11.38 16.42 0.13
C PHE A 29 11.39 17.91 0.48
N GLY A 30 10.28 18.60 0.24
CA GLY A 30 10.23 20.06 0.29
C GLY A 30 11.30 20.66 -0.62
N ASP A 31 12.12 21.55 -0.07
CA ASP A 31 13.23 22.17 -0.81
C ASP A 31 14.50 21.31 -0.86
N THR A 32 14.54 20.19 -0.13
CA THR A 32 15.70 19.31 -0.07
C THR A 32 15.70 18.33 -1.24
N ARG A 33 16.82 18.25 -1.96
CA ARG A 33 17.00 17.41 -3.12
C ARG A 33 18.21 16.51 -2.95
N PHE A 34 18.01 15.21 -3.10
CA PHE A 34 19.09 14.22 -3.05
C PHE A 34 19.30 13.62 -4.43
N THR A 35 20.56 13.62 -4.87
CA THR A 35 20.94 12.93 -6.10
C THR A 35 21.10 11.42 -5.87
N TYR A 36 21.11 10.63 -6.96
CA TYR A 36 21.39 9.19 -6.89
C TYR A 36 22.74 8.90 -6.22
N GLY A 37 23.77 9.71 -6.51
CA GLY A 37 25.08 9.58 -5.86
C GLY A 37 25.03 9.83 -4.35
N GLN A 38 24.25 10.80 -3.90
CA GLN A 38 24.08 11.09 -2.47
C GLN A 38 23.29 9.98 -1.76
N ILE A 39 22.19 9.49 -2.36
CA ILE A 39 21.43 8.36 -1.80
C ILE A 39 22.32 7.12 -1.72
N GLU A 40 23.11 6.81 -2.74
CA GLU A 40 24.05 5.70 -2.74
C GLU A 40 25.08 5.81 -1.59
N ALA A 41 25.70 6.98 -1.44
CA ALA A 41 26.65 7.23 -0.36
C ALA A 41 26.03 7.05 1.02
N MET A 42 24.81 7.57 1.24
CA MET A 42 24.12 7.46 2.52
C MET A 42 23.68 6.02 2.81
N THR A 43 23.18 5.27 1.82
CA THR A 43 22.83 3.86 1.98
C THR A 43 24.05 2.99 2.29
N ASN A 44 25.21 3.30 1.68
CA ASN A 44 26.46 2.62 1.97
C ASN A 44 26.93 2.87 3.42
N LYS A 45 26.80 4.09 3.92
CA LYS A 45 27.11 4.42 5.32
C LYS A 45 26.20 3.68 6.30
N VAL A 46 24.90 3.57 5.99
CA VAL A 46 23.96 2.77 6.81
C VAL A 46 24.36 1.29 6.80
N ALA A 47 24.70 0.73 5.64
CA ALA A 47 25.15 -0.65 5.55
C ALA A 47 26.43 -0.93 6.35
N ASN A 48 27.43 -0.02 6.27
CA ASN A 48 28.64 -0.11 7.09
C ASN A 48 28.34 -0.07 8.59
N ALA A 49 27.46 0.82 9.01
CA ALA A 49 27.05 0.93 10.40
C ALA A 49 26.36 -0.34 10.90
N LEU A 50 25.43 -0.90 10.12
CA LEU A 50 24.75 -2.16 10.44
C LEU A 50 25.73 -3.32 10.54
N THR A 51 26.70 -3.43 9.62
CA THR A 51 27.74 -4.45 9.66
C THR A 51 28.59 -4.35 10.93
N LYS A 52 28.91 -3.13 11.39
CA LYS A 52 29.61 -2.91 12.67
C LYS A 52 28.77 -3.27 13.90
N MET A 53 27.44 -3.20 13.78
CA MET A 53 26.49 -3.68 14.80
C MET A 53 26.31 -5.21 14.78
N GLY A 54 27.02 -5.93 13.90
CA GLY A 54 26.89 -7.37 13.73
C GLY A 54 25.64 -7.81 12.98
N ILE A 55 25.02 -6.89 12.23
CA ILE A 55 23.81 -7.14 11.44
C ILE A 55 24.20 -7.40 9.98
N GLY A 56 23.69 -8.50 9.42
CA GLY A 56 24.00 -8.93 8.07
C GLY A 56 22.97 -9.89 7.50
N HIS A 57 23.43 -10.77 6.61
CA HIS A 57 22.58 -11.71 5.88
C HIS A 57 21.67 -12.54 6.81
N GLY A 58 20.37 -12.52 6.50
CA GLY A 58 19.34 -13.25 7.24
C GLY A 58 18.82 -12.58 8.51
N ASP A 59 19.45 -11.50 8.98
CA ASP A 59 18.94 -10.69 10.08
C ASP A 59 17.75 -9.82 9.65
N LYS A 60 17.02 -9.28 10.62
CA LYS A 60 15.87 -8.40 10.39
C LYS A 60 16.10 -7.08 11.08
N VAL A 61 15.73 -6.02 10.40
CA VAL A 61 15.82 -4.64 10.91
C VAL A 61 14.49 -3.94 10.72
N ALA A 62 13.91 -3.49 11.82
CA ALA A 62 12.66 -2.75 11.79
C ALA A 62 12.88 -1.29 11.38
N LEU A 63 11.94 -0.75 10.61
CA LEU A 63 11.96 0.63 10.12
C LEU A 63 10.62 1.30 10.38
N ASN A 64 10.59 2.20 11.38
CA ASN A 64 9.44 3.01 11.74
C ASN A 64 9.65 4.46 11.28
N CYS A 65 9.25 4.75 10.05
CA CYS A 65 9.55 6.03 9.40
C CYS A 65 8.40 6.45 8.46
N PRO A 66 7.93 7.70 8.52
CA PRO A 66 7.02 8.25 7.53
C PRO A 66 7.70 8.38 6.15
N ASN A 67 6.98 8.95 5.17
CA ASN A 67 7.53 9.26 3.85
C ASN A 67 8.54 10.41 3.93
N LEU A 68 9.69 10.13 4.51
CA LEU A 68 10.84 11.02 4.65
C LEU A 68 12.04 10.45 3.89
N PRO A 69 13.05 11.26 3.53
CA PRO A 69 14.26 10.78 2.87
C PRO A 69 15.01 9.68 3.63
N TYR A 70 14.81 9.62 4.95
CA TYR A 70 15.35 8.54 5.78
C TYR A 70 14.85 7.16 5.39
N PHE A 71 13.58 7.06 4.93
CA PHE A 71 12.99 5.77 4.57
C PHE A 71 13.80 5.07 3.47
N PRO A 72 13.98 5.62 2.25
CA PRO A 72 14.78 4.97 1.22
C PRO A 72 16.24 4.77 1.62
N ILE A 73 16.84 5.70 2.37
CA ILE A 73 18.22 5.60 2.82
C ILE A 73 18.43 4.38 3.73
N VAL A 74 17.59 4.21 4.75
CA VAL A 74 17.68 3.09 5.69
C VAL A 74 17.23 1.80 5.04
N TYR A 75 16.14 1.82 4.27
CA TYR A 75 15.57 0.67 3.55
C TYR A 75 16.62 -0.02 2.65
N TYR A 76 17.24 0.75 1.76
CA TYR A 76 18.27 0.18 0.88
C TYR A 76 19.57 -0.14 1.64
N GLY A 77 19.91 0.64 2.66
CA GLY A 77 21.07 0.36 3.50
C GLY A 77 20.97 -0.99 4.21
N ILE A 78 19.79 -1.33 4.74
CA ILE A 78 19.51 -2.65 5.32
C ILE A 78 19.68 -3.74 4.27
N MET A 79 19.04 -3.62 3.12
CA MET A 79 19.11 -4.63 2.07
C MET A 79 20.52 -4.87 1.53
N LYS A 80 21.37 -3.84 1.49
CA LYS A 80 22.77 -3.98 1.07
C LYS A 80 23.54 -4.95 1.95
N THR A 81 23.19 -5.08 3.23
CA THR A 81 23.85 -6.04 4.14
C THR A 81 23.36 -7.48 3.97
N GLY A 82 22.29 -7.71 3.18
CA GLY A 82 21.58 -8.98 3.09
C GLY A 82 20.58 -9.20 4.21
N ALA A 83 20.34 -8.21 5.06
CA ALA A 83 19.27 -8.23 6.05
C ALA A 83 17.92 -7.88 5.43
N ALA A 84 16.84 -8.38 6.04
CA ALA A 84 15.47 -8.07 5.64
C ALA A 84 14.92 -6.85 6.39
N VAL A 85 14.17 -6.01 5.66
CA VAL A 85 13.49 -4.85 6.26
C VAL A 85 12.14 -5.28 6.84
N VAL A 86 11.81 -4.79 8.04
CA VAL A 86 10.48 -4.93 8.65
C VAL A 86 9.86 -3.54 8.82
N PRO A 87 9.14 -3.05 7.82
CA PRO A 87 8.51 -1.74 7.90
C PRO A 87 7.36 -1.74 8.90
N LEU A 88 7.36 -0.77 9.82
CA LEU A 88 6.31 -0.61 10.82
C LEU A 88 5.36 0.52 10.43
N CYS A 89 4.07 0.34 10.74
CA CYS A 89 3.10 1.41 10.57
C CYS A 89 3.39 2.54 11.57
N VAL A 90 3.49 3.76 11.07
CA VAL A 90 3.82 4.95 11.86
C VAL A 90 2.80 5.30 12.95
N LEU A 91 1.58 4.76 12.84
CA LEU A 91 0.49 4.98 13.80
C LEU A 91 0.45 3.94 14.93
N PHE A 92 1.34 2.95 14.91
CA PHE A 92 1.37 1.90 15.92
C PHE A 92 1.78 2.44 17.29
N LYS A 93 1.16 1.85 18.32
CA LYS A 93 1.49 2.04 19.71
C LYS A 93 2.53 1.01 20.19
N ALA A 94 3.10 1.26 21.34
CA ALA A 94 4.17 0.41 21.91
C ALA A 94 3.83 -1.09 21.88
N ARG A 95 2.58 -1.48 22.19
CA ARG A 95 2.15 -2.88 22.18
C ARG A 95 2.22 -3.53 20.81
N GLU A 96 1.83 -2.80 19.75
CA GLU A 96 1.84 -3.33 18.38
C GLU A 96 3.28 -3.40 17.85
N ILE A 97 4.09 -2.40 18.19
CA ILE A 97 5.51 -2.37 17.84
C ILE A 97 6.25 -3.52 18.54
N GLU A 98 6.04 -3.70 19.86
CA GLU A 98 6.60 -4.82 20.63
C GLU A 98 6.31 -6.16 19.98
N TYR A 99 5.05 -6.38 19.61
CA TYR A 99 4.64 -7.61 18.94
C TYR A 99 5.45 -7.84 17.66
N GLN A 100 5.57 -6.83 16.79
CA GLN A 100 6.26 -7.01 15.51
C GLN A 100 7.78 -7.13 15.66
N LEU A 101 8.40 -6.42 16.59
CA LEU A 101 9.82 -6.58 16.89
C LEU A 101 10.14 -8.00 17.37
N ARG A 102 9.31 -8.54 18.26
CA ARG A 102 9.46 -9.89 18.83
C ARG A 102 9.18 -10.98 17.80
N ASP A 103 8.08 -10.87 17.06
CA ASP A 103 7.64 -11.88 16.10
C ASP A 103 8.59 -11.98 14.90
N SER A 104 9.14 -10.84 14.43
CA SER A 104 10.08 -10.79 13.32
C SER A 104 11.53 -11.11 13.69
N ASP A 105 11.88 -11.26 14.96
CA ASP A 105 13.26 -11.34 15.47
C ASP A 105 14.11 -10.13 15.03
N ALA A 106 13.54 -8.95 15.04
CA ALA A 106 14.28 -7.74 14.67
C ALA A 106 15.45 -7.50 15.63
N LYS A 107 16.67 -7.41 15.10
CA LYS A 107 17.89 -7.11 15.89
C LYS A 107 18.11 -5.61 16.11
N ALA A 108 17.56 -4.79 15.24
CA ALA A 108 17.63 -3.34 15.36
C ALA A 108 16.29 -2.71 14.93
N VAL A 109 16.04 -1.52 15.45
CA VAL A 109 14.95 -0.66 14.99
C VAL A 109 15.46 0.76 14.72
N PHE A 110 15.12 1.25 13.53
CA PHE A 110 15.29 2.66 13.16
C PHE A 110 13.95 3.34 13.30
N VAL A 111 13.89 4.42 14.06
CA VAL A 111 12.64 5.14 14.30
C VAL A 111 12.80 6.64 14.08
N PHE A 112 11.83 7.25 13.39
CA PHE A 112 11.70 8.70 13.37
C PHE A 112 11.21 9.20 14.74
N GLU A 113 11.81 10.28 15.26
CA GLU A 113 11.46 10.79 16.59
C GLU A 113 9.97 11.08 16.79
N GLY A 114 9.27 11.46 15.70
CA GLY A 114 7.85 11.76 15.73
C GLY A 114 7.55 13.23 16.03
N THR A 115 6.33 13.48 16.48
CA THR A 115 5.81 14.78 16.93
C THR A 115 5.05 14.58 18.24
N ASP A 116 4.64 15.66 18.90
CA ASP A 116 3.81 15.57 20.11
C ASP A 116 2.49 14.84 19.86
N GLU A 117 1.92 15.01 18.67
CA GLU A 117 0.66 14.35 18.25
C GLU A 117 0.90 12.89 17.83
N LEU A 118 2.09 12.56 17.36
CA LEU A 118 2.50 11.24 16.90
C LEU A 118 3.88 10.88 17.47
N PRO A 119 3.97 10.47 18.73
CA PRO A 119 5.23 10.27 19.46
C PRO A 119 5.90 8.93 19.13
N MET A 120 6.26 8.73 17.85
CA MET A 120 6.80 7.46 17.33
C MET A 120 8.04 6.99 18.08
N GLY A 121 8.95 7.92 18.41
CA GLY A 121 10.17 7.62 19.16
C GLY A 121 9.87 7.06 20.56
N ALA A 122 8.96 7.70 21.29
CA ALA A 122 8.57 7.26 22.64
C ALA A 122 7.87 5.90 22.62
N GLU A 123 6.90 5.70 21.72
CA GLU A 123 6.20 4.42 21.56
C GLU A 123 7.17 3.28 21.16
N THR A 124 8.12 3.57 20.27
CA THR A 124 9.12 2.58 19.86
C THR A 124 10.12 2.27 20.98
N LYS A 125 10.52 3.28 21.76
CA LYS A 125 11.40 3.08 22.93
C LYS A 125 10.75 2.19 23.99
N GLU A 126 9.47 2.45 24.30
CA GLU A 126 8.72 1.62 25.25
C GLU A 126 8.63 0.16 24.78
N ALA A 127 8.42 -0.06 23.48
CA ALA A 127 8.39 -1.39 22.88
C ALA A 127 9.77 -2.06 22.91
N PHE A 128 10.81 -1.31 22.52
CA PHE A 128 12.20 -1.77 22.49
C PHE A 128 12.67 -2.28 23.84
N ASP A 129 12.36 -1.57 24.92
CA ASP A 129 12.75 -1.95 26.29
C ASP A 129 12.16 -3.29 26.77
N LYS A 130 11.16 -3.80 26.08
CA LYS A 130 10.50 -5.07 26.39
C LYS A 130 10.97 -6.22 25.50
N VAL A 131 11.85 -5.96 24.50
CA VAL A 131 12.28 -6.95 23.50
C VAL A 131 13.78 -7.14 23.54
N ASP A 132 14.25 -8.04 24.40
CA ASP A 132 15.70 -8.29 24.62
C ASP A 132 16.47 -8.68 23.35
N SER A 133 15.77 -9.31 22.36
CA SER A 133 16.38 -9.69 21.07
C SER A 133 16.65 -8.51 20.14
N CYS A 134 16.04 -7.34 20.38
CA CYS A 134 16.30 -6.12 19.63
C CYS A 134 17.38 -5.32 20.34
N GLU A 135 18.62 -5.40 19.85
CA GLU A 135 19.79 -4.90 20.57
C GLU A 135 20.10 -3.42 20.28
N HIS A 136 19.57 -2.88 19.18
CA HIS A 136 19.91 -1.55 18.71
C HIS A 136 18.66 -0.71 18.39
N LEU A 137 18.58 0.48 19.00
CA LEU A 137 17.62 1.52 18.64
C LEU A 137 18.36 2.74 18.09
N VAL A 138 18.03 3.16 16.87
CA VAL A 138 18.61 4.31 16.18
C VAL A 138 17.53 5.33 15.88
N VAL A 139 17.73 6.58 16.30
CA VAL A 139 16.73 7.65 16.16
C VAL A 139 17.01 8.50 14.92
N MET A 140 16.03 8.69 14.09
CA MET A 140 16.03 9.64 12.98
C MET A 140 15.40 10.94 13.46
N THR A 141 16.16 12.00 13.54
CA THR A 141 15.72 13.30 14.07
C THR A 141 15.19 14.20 12.94
N LYS A 142 14.27 15.09 13.28
CA LYS A 142 13.72 16.07 12.33
C LYS A 142 14.82 16.93 11.72
N GLU A 143 15.72 17.40 12.56
CA GLU A 143 16.93 18.12 12.14
C GLU A 143 18.15 17.20 12.29
N LEU A 144 18.91 17.01 11.21
CA LEU A 144 20.06 16.08 11.17
C LEU A 144 21.09 16.29 12.29
N THR A 145 21.25 17.52 12.74
CA THR A 145 22.24 17.90 13.78
C THR A 145 21.69 17.88 15.19
N SER A 146 20.39 17.64 15.35
CA SER A 146 19.76 17.58 16.67
C SER A 146 20.29 16.39 17.49
N PRO A 147 20.46 16.55 18.80
CA PRO A 147 20.74 15.43 19.67
C PRO A 147 19.57 14.45 19.69
N SER A 148 19.84 13.22 20.11
CA SER A 148 18.76 12.24 20.28
C SER A 148 17.78 12.71 21.34
N PRO A 149 16.47 12.72 21.08
CA PRO A 149 15.44 12.97 22.10
C PRO A 149 15.24 11.77 23.03
N ILE A 150 15.85 10.62 22.71
CA ILE A 150 15.79 9.40 23.51
C ILE A 150 17.15 9.19 24.20
N GLU A 151 17.16 9.34 25.52
CA GLU A 151 18.37 9.21 26.33
C GLU A 151 19.04 7.83 26.13
N GLY A 152 20.36 7.83 26.02
CA GLY A 152 21.15 6.61 25.82
C GLY A 152 21.16 6.05 24.40
N HIS A 153 20.37 6.61 23.46
CA HIS A 153 20.31 6.14 22.08
C HIS A 153 20.87 7.15 21.09
N ARG A 154 21.60 6.65 20.09
CA ARG A 154 22.26 7.49 19.08
C ARG A 154 21.30 7.87 17.95
N THR A 155 21.54 9.04 17.36
CA THR A 155 20.85 9.44 16.13
C THR A 155 21.46 8.74 14.92
N LEU A 156 20.68 8.68 13.81
CA LEU A 156 21.18 8.19 12.53
C LEU A 156 22.43 8.95 12.09
N ALA A 157 22.43 10.28 12.22
CA ALA A 157 23.60 11.11 11.88
C ALA A 157 24.87 10.72 12.68
N GLN A 158 24.73 10.43 13.98
CA GLN A 158 25.83 9.96 14.81
C GLN A 158 26.30 8.55 14.44
N VAL A 159 25.39 7.70 14.03
CA VAL A 159 25.68 6.30 13.66
C VAL A 159 26.44 6.23 12.35
N ILE A 160 26.04 7.03 11.36
CA ILE A 160 26.62 6.97 10.01
C ILE A 160 27.71 8.03 9.74
N GLY A 161 27.90 8.98 10.63
CA GLY A 161 28.74 10.18 10.41
C GLY A 161 30.19 9.85 10.02
N ALA A 162 30.79 8.85 10.65
CA ALA A 162 32.17 8.43 10.40
C ALA A 162 32.27 7.21 9.45
N GLU A 163 31.15 6.74 8.92
CA GLU A 163 31.15 5.55 8.09
C GLU A 163 31.58 5.85 6.64
N SER A 164 32.19 4.83 6.00
CA SER A 164 32.57 4.89 4.60
C SER A 164 31.33 5.04 3.69
N ASP A 165 31.46 5.86 2.66
CA ASP A 165 30.48 5.99 1.58
C ASP A 165 30.59 4.88 0.51
N LYS A 166 31.44 3.87 0.74
CA LYS A 166 31.61 2.69 -0.10
C LYS A 166 31.21 1.45 0.65
N TYR A 167 30.49 0.58 -0.02
CA TYR A 167 30.05 -0.71 0.50
C TYR A 167 29.86 -1.72 -0.62
N ASP A 168 30.39 -2.93 -0.45
CA ASP A 168 30.16 -4.03 -1.38
C ASP A 168 28.84 -4.72 -0.99
N ILE A 169 27.84 -4.61 -1.86
CA ILE A 169 26.52 -5.19 -1.64
C ILE A 169 26.64 -6.69 -1.40
N PHE A 170 26.05 -7.18 -0.31
CA PHE A 170 26.05 -8.61 -0.02
C PHE A 170 25.34 -9.39 -1.15
N PRO A 171 25.96 -10.47 -1.67
CA PRO A 171 25.43 -11.22 -2.81
C PRO A 171 24.29 -12.18 -2.36
N THR A 172 23.11 -11.63 -2.08
CA THR A 172 21.92 -12.41 -1.72
C THR A 172 21.48 -13.34 -2.85
N ALA A 173 20.91 -14.49 -2.50
CA ALA A 173 20.19 -15.34 -3.42
C ALA A 173 18.83 -14.73 -3.79
N PRO A 174 18.27 -15.04 -4.97
CA PRO A 174 16.95 -14.51 -5.37
C PRO A 174 15.81 -14.84 -4.38
N ASP A 175 15.88 -15.96 -3.69
CA ASP A 175 14.91 -16.46 -2.71
C ASP A 175 15.23 -16.06 -1.25
N ASP A 176 16.32 -15.29 -1.03
CA ASP A 176 16.58 -14.69 0.27
C ASP A 176 15.48 -13.65 0.60
N THR A 177 15.09 -13.62 1.88
CA THR A 177 14.08 -12.69 2.37
C THR A 177 14.59 -11.27 2.31
N CYS A 178 13.86 -10.41 1.63
CA CYS A 178 14.15 -8.99 1.42
C CYS A 178 13.35 -8.09 2.35
N ALA A 179 12.08 -8.46 2.59
CA ALA A 179 11.19 -7.72 3.49
C ALA A 179 10.19 -8.64 4.17
N ILE A 180 9.75 -8.29 5.37
CA ILE A 180 8.63 -8.92 6.07
C ILE A 180 7.56 -7.86 6.31
N LEU A 181 6.41 -8.01 5.67
CA LEU A 181 5.31 -7.05 5.73
C LEU A 181 4.15 -7.63 6.53
N TYR A 182 3.83 -6.98 7.64
CA TYR A 182 2.75 -7.43 8.49
C TYR A 182 1.39 -7.05 7.91
N THR A 183 0.52 -8.05 7.74
CA THR A 183 -0.85 -7.89 7.27
C THR A 183 -1.81 -8.14 8.43
N SER A 184 -2.87 -7.32 8.52
CA SER A 184 -3.95 -7.57 9.47
C SER A 184 -4.69 -8.83 9.03
N GLY A 185 -4.42 -9.94 9.68
CA GLY A 185 -5.15 -11.18 9.49
C GLY A 185 -6.64 -11.00 9.79
N THR A 186 -7.47 -11.83 9.17
CA THR A 186 -8.93 -11.76 9.31
C THR A 186 -9.43 -12.24 10.68
N THR A 187 -8.60 -12.95 11.44
CA THR A 187 -9.03 -13.71 12.63
C THR A 187 -7.99 -13.75 13.76
N GLY A 188 -7.06 -12.81 13.84
CA GLY A 188 -6.04 -12.87 14.88
C GLY A 188 -4.94 -11.82 14.78
N MET A 189 -3.82 -12.11 15.43
CA MET A 189 -2.63 -11.24 15.39
C MET A 189 -2.09 -11.10 13.96
N PRO A 190 -1.54 -9.93 13.60
CA PRO A 190 -0.95 -9.69 12.29
C PRO A 190 0.10 -10.75 11.93
N LYS A 191 0.14 -11.14 10.66
CA LYS A 191 1.09 -12.12 10.12
C LYS A 191 2.10 -11.42 9.21
N GLY A 192 3.37 -11.75 9.34
CA GLY A 192 4.42 -11.20 8.49
C GLY A 192 4.52 -11.95 7.16
N ALA A 193 4.09 -11.35 6.05
CA ALA A 193 4.31 -11.88 4.70
C ALA A 193 5.80 -11.77 4.35
N GLU A 194 6.44 -12.89 4.07
CA GLU A 194 7.87 -12.98 3.78
C GLU A 194 8.12 -12.83 2.28
N LEU A 195 8.64 -11.67 1.88
CA LEU A 195 8.91 -11.32 0.49
C LEU A 195 10.40 -11.47 0.18
N THR A 196 10.70 -12.16 -0.91
CA THR A 196 12.07 -12.37 -1.38
C THR A 196 12.56 -11.24 -2.29
N HIS A 197 13.87 -11.17 -2.52
CA HIS A 197 14.44 -10.28 -3.51
C HIS A 197 13.81 -10.51 -4.89
N LEU A 198 13.55 -11.76 -5.28
CA LEU A 198 12.91 -12.09 -6.56
C LEU A 198 11.47 -11.61 -6.62
N ASN A 199 10.69 -11.76 -5.53
CA ASN A 199 9.30 -11.30 -5.51
C ASN A 199 9.21 -9.79 -5.78
N LEU A 200 9.99 -9.00 -5.03
CA LEU A 200 10.00 -7.55 -5.20
C LEU A 200 10.60 -7.12 -6.54
N TRP A 201 11.73 -7.73 -6.96
CA TRP A 201 12.38 -7.42 -8.22
C TRP A 201 11.46 -7.68 -9.42
N SER A 202 10.84 -8.86 -9.50
CA SER A 202 9.94 -9.21 -10.61
C SER A 202 8.77 -8.24 -10.70
N ASN A 203 8.19 -7.86 -9.54
CA ASN A 203 7.10 -6.91 -9.49
C ASN A 203 7.53 -5.50 -9.92
N VAL A 204 8.72 -5.04 -9.48
CA VAL A 204 9.32 -3.77 -9.90
C VAL A 204 9.52 -3.71 -11.42
N VAL A 205 10.17 -4.73 -12.01
CA VAL A 205 10.45 -4.76 -13.44
C VAL A 205 9.16 -4.80 -14.26
N THR A 206 8.20 -5.64 -13.86
CA THR A 206 6.91 -5.74 -14.56
C THR A 206 6.10 -4.45 -14.43
N THR A 207 6.03 -3.85 -13.24
CA THR A 207 5.34 -2.57 -13.02
C THR A 207 5.99 -1.45 -13.85
N TYR A 208 7.32 -1.39 -13.90
CA TYR A 208 8.01 -0.43 -14.74
C TYR A 208 7.70 -0.62 -16.23
N SER A 209 7.68 -1.87 -16.69
CA SER A 209 7.32 -2.18 -18.10
C SER A 209 5.89 -1.75 -18.45
N ILE A 210 4.96 -1.82 -17.49
CA ILE A 210 3.60 -1.32 -17.64
C ILE A 210 3.59 0.23 -17.72
N HIS A 211 4.47 0.90 -16.97
CA HIS A 211 4.55 2.37 -16.94
C HIS A 211 5.20 2.95 -18.21
N LEU A 212 6.06 2.20 -18.90
CA LEU A 212 6.76 2.70 -20.09
C LEU A 212 5.84 3.31 -21.16
N PRO A 213 4.70 2.69 -21.54
CA PRO A 213 3.78 3.30 -22.50
C PRO A 213 3.03 4.52 -21.96
N MET A 214 2.95 4.66 -20.64
CA MET A 214 2.21 5.74 -19.97
C MET A 214 3.02 7.03 -19.89
N LEU A 215 4.34 6.88 -19.75
CA LEU A 215 5.29 7.97 -19.58
C LEU A 215 6.16 8.08 -20.81
N ASP A 216 6.06 9.17 -21.53
CA ASP A 216 6.92 9.41 -22.67
C ASP A 216 8.37 9.64 -22.20
N PHE A 217 9.24 8.65 -22.47
CA PHE A 217 10.66 8.72 -22.18
C PHE A 217 11.48 9.17 -23.39
N THR A 218 10.84 9.43 -24.53
CA THR A 218 11.55 9.82 -25.78
C THR A 218 12.00 11.27 -25.74
N ASP A 219 11.42 12.08 -24.85
CA ASP A 219 11.78 13.49 -24.64
C ASP A 219 13.14 13.67 -23.93
N GLY A 220 13.71 12.58 -23.38
CA GLY A 220 14.96 12.59 -22.62
C GLY A 220 14.85 13.22 -21.23
N GLU A 221 13.64 13.63 -20.80
CA GLU A 221 13.40 14.22 -19.50
C GLU A 221 13.25 13.16 -18.40
N GLN A 222 13.75 13.49 -17.22
CA GLN A 222 13.55 12.65 -16.04
C GLN A 222 12.09 12.77 -15.55
N LYS A 223 11.41 11.63 -15.42
CA LYS A 223 10.02 11.64 -14.93
C LYS A 223 9.96 11.80 -13.41
N THR A 224 8.87 12.41 -12.96
CA THR A 224 8.62 12.72 -11.55
C THR A 224 7.38 11.98 -11.06
N VAL A 225 7.53 11.31 -9.93
CA VAL A 225 6.45 10.61 -9.22
C VAL A 225 6.25 11.21 -7.85
N LEU A 226 4.99 11.46 -7.48
CA LEU A 226 4.63 11.91 -6.15
C LEU A 226 4.21 10.71 -5.29
N ILE A 227 4.84 10.56 -4.14
CA ILE A 227 4.54 9.50 -3.16
C ILE A 227 3.72 10.08 -2.01
N THR A 228 2.44 9.74 -2.00
CA THR A 228 1.49 10.07 -0.92
C THR A 228 1.06 8.83 -0.15
N LEU A 229 1.19 7.64 -0.75
CA LEU A 229 0.91 6.38 -0.05
C LEU A 229 2.05 6.06 0.92
N PRO A 230 1.73 5.45 2.08
CA PRO A 230 2.75 5.15 3.07
C PRO A 230 3.83 4.21 2.55
N LEU A 231 5.10 4.56 2.77
CA LEU A 231 6.24 3.71 2.40
C LEU A 231 6.38 2.46 3.27
N PHE A 232 5.73 2.40 4.43
CA PHE A 232 5.64 1.15 5.20
C PHE A 232 4.67 0.13 4.59
N HIS A 233 3.93 0.50 3.54
CA HIS A 233 3.01 -0.38 2.81
C HIS A 233 3.60 -0.78 1.45
N THR A 234 3.31 -2.01 1.00
CA THR A 234 3.88 -2.58 -0.24
C THR A 234 3.67 -1.70 -1.46
N THR A 235 2.51 -1.05 -1.61
CA THR A 235 2.22 -0.18 -2.76
C THR A 235 3.16 1.03 -2.78
N GLY A 236 3.35 1.70 -1.63
CA GLY A 236 4.29 2.80 -1.51
C GLY A 236 5.73 2.36 -1.80
N GLN A 237 6.15 1.22 -1.23
CA GLN A 237 7.50 0.71 -1.43
C GLN A 237 7.76 0.26 -2.87
N THR A 238 6.91 -0.64 -3.40
CA THR A 238 7.22 -1.32 -4.66
C THR A 238 6.73 -0.53 -5.85
N VAL A 239 5.44 -0.17 -5.90
CA VAL A 239 4.86 0.50 -7.08
C VAL A 239 5.36 1.94 -7.21
N GLN A 240 5.44 2.69 -6.08
CA GLN A 240 5.85 4.07 -6.14
C GLN A 240 7.37 4.25 -6.00
N MET A 241 8.01 3.75 -4.94
CA MET A 241 9.42 3.99 -4.68
C MET A 241 10.34 3.11 -5.53
N ASN A 242 10.30 1.78 -5.33
CA ASN A 242 11.26 0.87 -5.98
C ASN A 242 11.17 0.91 -7.51
N THR A 243 9.94 0.91 -8.07
CA THR A 243 9.73 0.97 -9.53
C THR A 243 10.30 2.25 -10.14
N ASN A 244 10.12 3.38 -9.47
CA ASN A 244 10.60 4.64 -10.02
C ASN A 244 12.10 4.86 -9.82
N ILE A 245 12.67 4.39 -8.71
CA ILE A 245 14.12 4.32 -8.53
C ILE A 245 14.76 3.38 -9.56
N TYR A 246 14.13 2.21 -9.85
CA TYR A 246 14.58 1.32 -10.92
C TYR A 246 14.60 2.00 -12.30
N GLY A 247 13.61 2.82 -12.60
CA GLY A 247 13.53 3.60 -13.84
C GLY A 247 14.44 4.83 -13.90
N GLY A 248 15.20 5.14 -12.85
CA GLY A 248 16.01 6.37 -12.79
C GLY A 248 15.18 7.64 -12.70
N ASN A 249 13.93 7.53 -12.27
CA ASN A 249 13.00 8.63 -12.08
C ASN A 249 13.28 9.38 -10.76
N ARG A 250 12.63 10.52 -10.60
CA ARG A 250 12.64 11.35 -9.39
C ARG A 250 11.40 11.05 -8.55
N VAL A 251 11.57 10.73 -7.28
CA VAL A 251 10.49 10.52 -6.33
C VAL A 251 10.36 11.72 -5.40
N VAL A 252 9.18 12.29 -5.32
CA VAL A 252 8.83 13.40 -4.42
C VAL A 252 8.03 12.83 -3.26
N LEU A 253 8.47 13.07 -2.03
CA LEU A 253 7.87 12.49 -0.83
C LEU A 253 6.96 13.50 -0.14
N LEU A 254 5.74 13.09 0.18
CA LEU A 254 4.87 13.78 1.13
C LEU A 254 4.67 12.89 2.36
N PRO A 255 4.94 13.39 3.57
CA PRO A 255 4.82 12.62 4.81
C PRO A 255 3.40 12.12 5.07
N ARG A 256 2.42 12.92 4.65
CA ARG A 256 1.00 12.69 4.81
C ARG A 256 0.25 13.28 3.61
N PHE A 257 -0.80 12.60 3.18
CA PHE A 257 -1.71 13.13 2.18
C PHE A 257 -2.51 14.31 2.77
N ASP A 258 -2.54 15.41 2.03
CA ASP A 258 -3.39 16.58 2.20
C ASP A 258 -3.73 17.11 0.81
N ALA A 259 -5.00 17.40 0.54
CA ALA A 259 -5.44 17.70 -0.82
C ALA A 259 -4.76 18.94 -1.41
N LYS A 260 -4.68 20.02 -0.63
CA LYS A 260 -4.01 21.26 -1.05
C LYS A 260 -2.53 21.03 -1.32
N THR A 261 -1.83 20.50 -0.33
CA THR A 261 -0.38 20.23 -0.41
C THR A 261 -0.06 19.28 -1.56
N THR A 262 -0.91 18.29 -1.81
CA THR A 262 -0.74 17.35 -2.93
C THR A 262 -0.85 18.06 -4.28
N LEU A 263 -1.87 18.89 -4.49
CA LEU A 263 -2.04 19.65 -5.73
C LEU A 263 -0.92 20.67 -5.93
N ASP A 264 -0.57 21.42 -4.89
CA ASP A 264 0.55 22.39 -4.94
C ASP A 264 1.86 21.69 -5.34
N THR A 265 2.13 20.52 -4.76
CA THR A 265 3.33 19.73 -5.08
C THR A 265 3.27 19.16 -6.51
N MET A 266 2.10 18.69 -6.97
CA MET A 266 1.93 18.22 -8.35
C MET A 266 2.29 19.29 -9.36
N VAL A 267 1.91 20.54 -9.11
CA VAL A 267 2.22 21.69 -9.97
C VAL A 267 3.70 22.07 -9.85
N ALA A 268 4.19 22.29 -8.63
CA ALA A 268 5.55 22.78 -8.37
C ALA A 268 6.63 21.82 -8.89
N GLU A 269 6.44 20.52 -8.69
CA GLU A 269 7.40 19.48 -9.08
C GLU A 269 7.12 18.88 -10.46
N LYS A 270 6.12 19.39 -11.20
CA LYS A 270 5.72 18.90 -12.53
C LYS A 270 5.52 17.39 -12.55
N VAL A 271 4.71 16.89 -11.63
CA VAL A 271 4.48 15.45 -11.43
C VAL A 271 3.83 14.82 -12.66
N ASN A 272 4.41 13.71 -13.14
CA ASN A 272 3.94 12.99 -14.33
C ASN A 272 3.07 11.78 -13.99
N PHE A 273 3.30 11.18 -12.82
CA PHE A 273 2.64 9.96 -12.39
C PHE A 273 2.29 10.02 -10.91
N TRP A 274 1.08 9.60 -10.58
CA TRP A 274 0.61 9.54 -9.20
C TRP A 274 -0.23 8.28 -8.95
N VAL A 275 -0.05 7.69 -7.77
CA VAL A 275 -0.84 6.57 -7.26
C VAL A 275 -1.58 7.01 -6.02
N GLY A 276 -2.88 6.85 -6.02
CA GLY A 276 -3.74 7.14 -4.87
C GLY A 276 -4.69 6.00 -4.53
N VAL A 277 -5.35 6.11 -3.39
CA VAL A 277 -6.53 5.31 -3.04
C VAL A 277 -7.80 6.13 -3.35
N PRO A 278 -8.97 5.51 -3.51
CA PRO A 278 -10.20 6.20 -3.94
C PRO A 278 -10.55 7.45 -3.11
N THR A 279 -10.35 7.39 -1.79
CA THR A 279 -10.60 8.52 -0.89
C THR A 279 -9.72 9.74 -1.18
N MET A 280 -8.49 9.54 -1.68
CA MET A 280 -7.61 10.63 -2.08
C MET A 280 -8.10 11.31 -3.37
N TYR A 281 -8.55 10.52 -4.35
CA TYR A 281 -9.17 11.06 -5.59
C TYR A 281 -10.37 11.92 -5.28
N TRP A 282 -11.24 11.41 -4.43
CA TRP A 282 -12.42 12.14 -3.97
C TRP A 282 -12.04 13.44 -3.24
N ALA A 283 -11.04 13.41 -2.35
CA ALA A 283 -10.58 14.60 -1.63
C ALA A 283 -10.00 15.67 -2.57
N LEU A 284 -9.23 15.26 -3.62
CA LEU A 284 -8.73 16.21 -4.62
C LEU A 284 -9.85 16.84 -5.44
N LEU A 285 -10.86 16.05 -5.84
CA LEU A 285 -12.04 16.53 -6.55
C LEU A 285 -12.77 17.60 -5.73
N ARG A 286 -13.12 17.26 -4.50
CA ARG A 286 -13.83 18.17 -3.60
C ARG A 286 -13.05 19.44 -3.33
N TYR A 287 -11.77 19.31 -2.97
CA TYR A 287 -10.94 20.50 -2.71
C TYR A 287 -10.88 21.43 -3.91
N ALA A 288 -10.67 20.88 -5.11
CA ALA A 288 -10.62 21.70 -6.32
C ALA A 288 -11.97 22.37 -6.66
N GLU A 289 -13.10 21.75 -6.30
CA GLU A 289 -14.44 22.34 -6.48
C GLU A 289 -14.75 23.44 -5.48
N GLU A 290 -14.59 23.14 -4.19
CA GLU A 290 -14.94 24.05 -3.11
C GLU A 290 -14.09 25.32 -3.09
N THR A 291 -12.82 25.20 -3.48
CA THR A 291 -11.89 26.34 -3.45
C THR A 291 -11.70 27.05 -4.79
N GLY A 292 -12.18 26.44 -5.89
CA GLY A 292 -11.88 26.95 -7.25
C GLY A 292 -10.39 26.82 -7.61
N TYR A 293 -9.69 25.81 -7.06
CA TYR A 293 -8.25 25.61 -7.28
C TYR A 293 -7.94 25.46 -8.77
N ASP A 294 -6.93 26.20 -9.26
CA ASP A 294 -6.48 26.10 -10.65
C ASP A 294 -5.66 24.81 -10.88
N ILE A 295 -6.28 23.85 -11.54
CA ILE A 295 -5.69 22.55 -11.87
C ILE A 295 -4.95 22.51 -13.22
N SER A 296 -4.80 23.66 -13.90
CA SER A 296 -4.16 23.72 -15.23
C SER A 296 -2.74 23.13 -15.23
N GLY A 297 -1.93 23.47 -14.23
CA GLY A 297 -0.58 22.94 -14.09
C GLY A 297 -0.53 21.43 -13.81
N VAL A 298 -1.56 20.87 -13.16
CA VAL A 298 -1.68 19.41 -13.02
C VAL A 298 -1.97 18.77 -14.38
N LYS A 299 -2.95 19.31 -15.13
CA LYS A 299 -3.32 18.81 -16.48
C LYS A 299 -2.15 18.82 -17.46
N GLU A 300 -1.31 19.84 -17.39
CA GLU A 300 -0.16 19.98 -18.29
C GLU A 300 0.85 18.85 -18.11
N ASN A 301 1.16 18.50 -16.86
CA ASN A 301 2.28 17.63 -16.54
C ASN A 301 1.86 16.17 -16.27
N MET A 302 0.70 15.96 -15.63
CA MET A 302 0.23 14.61 -15.26
C MET A 302 -0.13 13.80 -16.51
N LYS A 303 0.46 12.61 -16.65
CA LYS A 303 0.21 11.71 -17.79
C LYS A 303 -0.79 10.62 -17.45
N VAL A 304 -0.68 10.08 -16.26
CA VAL A 304 -1.56 9.00 -15.78
C VAL A 304 -1.65 9.02 -14.26
N CYS A 305 -2.82 8.65 -13.77
CA CYS A 305 -3.05 8.33 -12.36
C CYS A 305 -3.43 6.85 -12.23
N THR A 306 -3.05 6.23 -11.12
CA THR A 306 -3.45 4.85 -10.85
C THR A 306 -4.08 4.72 -9.48
N SER A 307 -5.09 3.87 -9.37
CA SER A 307 -5.76 3.54 -8.12
C SER A 307 -5.57 2.07 -7.78
N GLY A 308 -5.41 1.78 -6.51
CA GLY A 308 -5.26 0.42 -6.04
C GLY A 308 -5.48 0.30 -4.53
N GLY A 309 -5.51 -0.97 -4.07
CA GLY A 309 -5.63 -1.26 -2.66
C GLY A 309 -7.05 -1.16 -2.10
N ALA A 310 -7.97 -0.46 -2.73
CA ALA A 310 -9.39 -0.45 -2.46
C ALA A 310 -10.14 -0.31 -3.78
N PRO A 311 -11.39 -0.77 -3.88
CA PRO A 311 -12.21 -0.59 -5.07
C PRO A 311 -12.42 0.88 -5.40
N MET A 312 -12.21 1.26 -6.65
CA MET A 312 -12.44 2.63 -7.13
C MET A 312 -13.89 2.75 -7.62
N PRO A 313 -14.73 3.60 -6.99
CA PRO A 313 -16.07 3.84 -7.52
C PRO A 313 -16.00 4.41 -8.94
N VAL A 314 -16.75 3.82 -9.87
CA VAL A 314 -16.74 4.21 -11.29
C VAL A 314 -17.06 5.69 -11.47
N GLU A 315 -17.97 6.23 -10.66
CA GLU A 315 -18.36 7.65 -10.72
C GLU A 315 -17.20 8.58 -10.31
N VAL A 316 -16.46 8.25 -9.25
CA VAL A 316 -15.29 9.04 -8.83
C VAL A 316 -14.20 9.00 -9.90
N MET A 317 -13.97 7.83 -10.51
CA MET A 317 -13.04 7.69 -11.63
C MET A 317 -13.43 8.58 -12.82
N ARG A 318 -14.73 8.55 -13.19
CA ARG A 318 -15.28 9.34 -14.30
C ARG A 318 -15.13 10.84 -14.02
N GLU A 319 -15.59 11.31 -12.86
CA GLU A 319 -15.52 12.71 -12.46
C GLU A 319 -14.06 13.22 -12.44
N PHE A 320 -13.14 12.42 -11.88
CA PHE A 320 -11.73 12.79 -11.85
C PHE A 320 -11.14 12.88 -13.26
N THR A 321 -11.45 11.91 -14.13
CA THR A 321 -10.97 11.91 -15.52
C THR A 321 -11.50 13.12 -16.30
N GLU A 322 -12.79 13.45 -16.16
CA GLU A 322 -13.42 14.61 -16.82
C GLU A 322 -12.82 15.93 -16.31
N LYS A 323 -12.68 16.08 -15.00
CA LYS A 323 -12.20 17.32 -14.39
C LYS A 323 -10.72 17.55 -14.60
N PHE A 324 -9.89 16.54 -14.31
CA PHE A 324 -8.43 16.65 -14.39
C PHE A 324 -7.87 16.32 -15.77
N GLY A 325 -8.65 15.77 -16.68
CA GLY A 325 -8.21 15.41 -18.03
C GLY A 325 -7.21 14.27 -18.07
N VAL A 326 -7.10 13.47 -16.99
CA VAL A 326 -6.11 12.41 -16.81
C VAL A 326 -6.82 11.09 -16.58
N ARG A 327 -6.41 10.04 -17.29
CA ARG A 327 -6.95 8.69 -17.10
C ARG A 327 -6.54 8.13 -15.74
N VAL A 328 -7.49 7.48 -15.08
CA VAL A 328 -7.22 6.68 -13.87
C VAL A 328 -7.28 5.20 -14.26
N LEU A 329 -6.22 4.46 -13.96
CA LEU A 329 -6.14 3.02 -14.21
C LEU A 329 -6.13 2.29 -12.88
N GLU A 330 -6.81 1.17 -12.81
CA GLU A 330 -6.84 0.35 -11.59
C GLU A 330 -5.90 -0.84 -11.67
N GLY A 331 -5.32 -1.17 -10.52
CA GLY A 331 -4.58 -2.40 -10.29
C GLY A 331 -5.02 -3.09 -9.01
N TYR A 332 -4.83 -4.40 -8.97
CA TYR A 332 -5.14 -5.22 -7.81
C TYR A 332 -3.93 -6.03 -7.37
N GLY A 333 -3.88 -6.21 -6.06
CA GLY A 333 -2.89 -7.04 -5.42
C GLY A 333 -2.93 -6.92 -3.90
N LEU A 334 -2.08 -7.68 -3.24
CA LEU A 334 -1.98 -7.81 -1.80
C LEU A 334 -0.51 -7.66 -1.38
N SER A 335 -0.26 -7.47 -0.09
CA SER A 335 1.11 -7.52 0.44
C SER A 335 1.79 -8.83 0.08
N GLU A 336 1.02 -9.93 0.13
CA GLU A 336 1.43 -11.29 -0.22
C GLU A 336 1.76 -11.47 -1.71
N THR A 337 1.47 -10.49 -2.57
CA THR A 337 1.77 -10.50 -4.02
C THR A 337 2.70 -9.38 -4.49
N SER A 338 3.38 -8.66 -3.59
CA SER A 338 4.52 -7.76 -3.77
C SER A 338 4.34 -6.37 -4.45
N PRO A 339 3.21 -5.68 -4.58
CA PRO A 339 1.86 -6.13 -4.35
C PRO A 339 1.11 -6.53 -5.63
N LEU A 340 1.52 -6.05 -6.82
CA LEU A 340 0.72 -6.05 -8.05
C LEU A 340 0.54 -7.46 -8.62
N ALA A 341 -0.70 -7.84 -8.90
CA ALA A 341 -1.08 -9.09 -9.55
C ALA A 341 -1.83 -8.88 -10.87
N THR A 342 -2.72 -7.88 -10.94
CA THR A 342 -3.40 -7.48 -12.18
C THR A 342 -3.35 -5.97 -12.38
N PHE A 343 -3.45 -5.53 -13.63
CA PHE A 343 -3.45 -4.11 -13.98
C PHE A 343 -4.22 -3.83 -15.28
N ASN A 344 -4.88 -2.67 -15.36
CA ASN A 344 -5.50 -2.17 -16.58
C ASN A 344 -4.44 -1.66 -17.56
N HIS A 345 -4.55 -2.01 -18.84
CA HIS A 345 -3.60 -1.59 -19.86
C HIS A 345 -3.83 -0.15 -20.32
N PHE A 346 -2.76 0.63 -20.34
CA PHE A 346 -2.82 2.01 -20.84
C PHE A 346 -3.19 2.12 -22.32
N GLU A 347 -2.67 1.21 -23.14
CA GLU A 347 -2.88 1.20 -24.59
C GLU A 347 -4.27 0.70 -25.03
N LYS A 348 -5.04 0.11 -24.09
CA LYS A 348 -6.40 -0.38 -24.34
C LYS A 348 -7.44 0.61 -23.83
N PRO A 349 -8.68 0.57 -24.34
CA PRO A 349 -9.78 1.30 -23.73
C PRO A 349 -9.92 0.97 -22.24
N SER A 350 -10.21 1.98 -21.44
CA SER A 350 -10.48 1.77 -20.01
C SER A 350 -11.71 0.87 -19.84
N LYS A 351 -11.63 -0.08 -18.89
CA LYS A 351 -12.73 -0.98 -18.53
C LYS A 351 -13.09 -0.77 -17.05
N PRO A 352 -13.84 0.31 -16.72
CA PRO A 352 -14.19 0.66 -15.35
C PRO A 352 -14.88 -0.50 -14.62
N GLY A 353 -14.67 -0.63 -13.31
CA GLY A 353 -15.19 -1.74 -12.51
C GLY A 353 -14.32 -3.00 -12.59
N THR A 354 -13.25 -2.99 -13.40
CA THR A 354 -12.28 -4.08 -13.45
C THR A 354 -10.91 -3.62 -12.93
N VAL A 355 -10.17 -4.55 -12.35
CA VAL A 355 -8.80 -4.33 -11.89
C VAL A 355 -7.74 -4.80 -12.90
N GLY A 356 -8.14 -4.97 -14.14
CA GLY A 356 -7.28 -5.30 -15.27
C GLY A 356 -7.05 -6.81 -15.47
N GLN A 357 -6.01 -7.09 -16.25
CA GLN A 357 -5.59 -8.44 -16.61
C GLN A 357 -4.35 -8.84 -15.78
N PRO A 358 -4.06 -10.14 -15.62
CA PRO A 358 -2.84 -10.60 -14.97
C PRO A 358 -1.60 -9.94 -15.56
N ILE A 359 -0.69 -9.47 -14.70
CA ILE A 359 0.59 -8.91 -15.15
C ILE A 359 1.53 -10.01 -15.65
N PHE A 360 2.56 -9.64 -16.40
CA PHE A 360 3.51 -10.58 -16.93
C PHE A 360 4.19 -11.41 -15.81
N GLY A 361 4.23 -12.74 -15.99
CA GLY A 361 4.81 -13.67 -15.02
C GLY A 361 3.91 -14.04 -13.84
N VAL A 362 2.63 -13.62 -13.88
CA VAL A 362 1.62 -13.91 -12.87
C VAL A 362 0.40 -14.59 -13.52
N ASP A 363 -0.04 -15.70 -12.95
CA ASP A 363 -1.24 -16.42 -13.32
C ASP A 363 -2.34 -16.14 -12.26
N VAL A 364 -3.52 -15.76 -12.71
CA VAL A 364 -4.66 -15.42 -11.85
C VAL A 364 -5.91 -16.15 -12.36
N ARG A 365 -6.62 -16.81 -11.45
CA ARG A 365 -7.85 -17.55 -11.75
C ARG A 365 -8.93 -17.27 -10.73
N CYS A 366 -10.17 -17.51 -11.13
CA CYS A 366 -11.30 -17.61 -10.21
C CYS A 366 -11.65 -19.11 -10.08
N VAL A 367 -11.72 -19.61 -8.82
CA VAL A 367 -11.95 -21.05 -8.55
C VAL A 367 -13.14 -21.26 -7.64
N ASP A 368 -13.76 -22.46 -7.76
CA ASP A 368 -14.79 -22.94 -6.86
C ASP A 368 -14.21 -23.41 -5.51
N GLU A 369 -15.06 -23.92 -4.62
CA GLU A 369 -14.65 -24.43 -3.31
C GLU A 369 -13.74 -25.67 -3.39
N ASN A 370 -13.75 -26.39 -4.51
CA ASN A 370 -12.92 -27.56 -4.76
C ASN A 370 -11.58 -27.19 -5.40
N GLY A 371 -11.37 -25.91 -5.75
CA GLY A 371 -10.17 -25.41 -6.41
C GLY A 371 -10.19 -25.57 -7.93
N ASN A 372 -11.34 -25.89 -8.55
CA ASN A 372 -11.50 -25.94 -10.00
C ASN A 372 -11.75 -24.54 -10.55
N GLU A 373 -11.13 -24.20 -11.69
CA GLU A 373 -11.38 -22.92 -12.35
C GLU A 373 -12.85 -22.87 -12.83
N VAL A 374 -13.55 -21.78 -12.44
CA VAL A 374 -14.93 -21.54 -12.87
C VAL A 374 -14.97 -21.00 -14.29
N PRO A 375 -16.07 -21.21 -15.04
CA PRO A 375 -16.26 -20.59 -16.35
C PRO A 375 -16.12 -19.07 -16.32
N ARG A 376 -15.69 -18.48 -17.44
CA ARG A 376 -15.65 -17.01 -17.59
C ARG A 376 -17.03 -16.41 -17.33
N GLY A 377 -17.05 -15.27 -16.63
CA GLY A 377 -18.29 -14.62 -16.20
C GLY A 377 -18.89 -15.16 -14.90
N GLU A 378 -18.40 -16.27 -14.37
CA GLU A 378 -18.85 -16.82 -13.08
C GLU A 378 -17.98 -16.36 -11.92
N ARG A 379 -18.58 -16.34 -10.73
CA ARG A 379 -17.90 -15.94 -9.48
C ARG A 379 -17.07 -17.09 -8.93
N GLY A 380 -15.85 -16.78 -8.51
CA GLY A 380 -14.98 -17.72 -7.81
C GLY A 380 -14.00 -17.02 -6.88
N GLU A 381 -13.35 -17.77 -6.00
CA GLU A 381 -12.23 -17.25 -5.19
C GLU A 381 -11.07 -16.93 -6.12
N VAL A 382 -10.50 -15.72 -6.00
CA VAL A 382 -9.32 -15.33 -6.76
C VAL A 382 -8.11 -16.05 -6.18
N VAL A 383 -7.39 -16.78 -7.04
CA VAL A 383 -6.15 -17.46 -6.69
C VAL A 383 -5.02 -16.99 -7.60
N ILE A 384 -3.83 -16.89 -7.03
CA ILE A 384 -2.67 -16.26 -7.71
C ILE A 384 -1.47 -17.19 -7.64
N ARG A 385 -0.73 -17.28 -8.74
CA ARG A 385 0.55 -17.96 -8.82
C ARG A 385 1.51 -17.15 -9.68
N GLY A 386 2.73 -16.93 -9.21
CA GLY A 386 3.72 -16.15 -9.95
C GLY A 386 4.96 -15.81 -9.16
N THR A 387 5.89 -15.16 -9.81
CA THR A 387 7.16 -14.72 -9.21
C THR A 387 7.00 -13.63 -8.15
N ASN A 388 5.84 -12.98 -8.12
CA ASN A 388 5.48 -11.92 -7.17
C ASN A 388 4.88 -12.46 -5.87
N VAL A 389 4.52 -13.74 -5.80
CA VAL A 389 3.86 -14.34 -4.62
C VAL A 389 4.86 -14.62 -3.52
N MET A 390 4.54 -14.23 -2.29
CA MET A 390 5.36 -14.40 -1.10
C MET A 390 5.88 -15.83 -0.90
N LYS A 391 6.98 -15.97 -0.18
CA LYS A 391 7.53 -17.26 0.25
C LYS A 391 6.59 -17.97 1.25
N GLY A 392 5.89 -17.20 2.08
CA GLY A 392 4.96 -17.68 3.11
C GLY A 392 4.83 -16.65 4.22
N TYR A 393 4.11 -17.02 5.28
CA TYR A 393 4.06 -16.23 6.50
C TYR A 393 5.20 -16.62 7.45
N TYR A 394 6.00 -15.62 7.84
CA TYR A 394 7.17 -15.80 8.69
C TYR A 394 6.81 -16.55 9.98
N LYS A 395 7.50 -17.66 10.25
CA LYS A 395 7.25 -18.56 11.41
C LYS A 395 5.80 -19.04 11.57
N ARG A 396 5.02 -19.07 10.51
CA ARG A 396 3.62 -19.51 10.52
C ARG A 396 3.37 -20.58 9.45
N PRO A 397 3.97 -21.79 9.59
CA PRO A 397 3.81 -22.84 8.59
C PRO A 397 2.35 -23.26 8.39
N ASP A 398 1.55 -23.31 9.45
CA ASP A 398 0.13 -23.67 9.37
C ASP A 398 -0.66 -22.63 8.59
N ALA A 399 -0.47 -21.33 8.87
CA ALA A 399 -1.11 -20.25 8.13
C ALA A 399 -0.65 -20.20 6.66
N THR A 400 0.61 -20.55 6.41
CA THR A 400 1.14 -20.68 5.06
C THR A 400 0.46 -21.83 4.31
N ALA A 401 0.33 -23.01 4.94
CA ALA A 401 -0.34 -24.15 4.34
C ALA A 401 -1.84 -23.90 4.09
N GLU A 402 -2.50 -23.12 4.96
CA GLU A 402 -3.89 -22.69 4.77
C GLU A 402 -4.03 -21.74 3.55
N ALA A 403 -3.08 -20.80 3.39
CA ALA A 403 -3.10 -19.82 2.31
C ALA A 403 -2.68 -20.42 0.95
N PHE A 404 -1.87 -21.48 0.95
CA PHE A 404 -1.40 -22.14 -0.27
C PHE A 404 -2.05 -23.52 -0.42
N ARG A 405 -2.86 -23.69 -1.45
CA ARG A 405 -3.50 -24.96 -1.78
C ARG A 405 -3.23 -25.29 -3.25
N ASN A 406 -2.80 -26.52 -3.52
CA ASN A 406 -2.51 -27.01 -4.88
C ASN A 406 -1.53 -26.12 -5.69
N GLY A 407 -0.58 -25.44 -5.01
CA GLY A 407 0.40 -24.55 -5.63
C GLY A 407 -0.13 -23.15 -5.97
N TRP A 408 -1.31 -22.78 -5.46
CA TRP A 408 -1.93 -21.47 -5.62
C TRP A 408 -2.06 -20.75 -4.28
N PHE A 409 -1.77 -19.46 -4.28
CA PHE A 409 -2.09 -18.57 -3.18
C PHE A 409 -3.57 -18.18 -3.26
N HIS A 410 -4.32 -18.49 -2.21
CA HIS A 410 -5.73 -18.17 -2.05
C HIS A 410 -5.89 -16.82 -1.38
N THR A 411 -6.45 -15.85 -2.09
CA THR A 411 -6.49 -14.45 -1.63
C THR A 411 -7.60 -14.18 -0.61
N GLY A 412 -8.64 -15.02 -0.60
CA GLY A 412 -9.87 -14.74 0.13
C GLY A 412 -10.74 -13.66 -0.49
N ASP A 413 -10.39 -13.16 -1.68
CA ASP A 413 -11.20 -12.24 -2.46
C ASP A 413 -12.04 -13.03 -3.49
N ILE A 414 -13.27 -12.60 -3.73
CA ILE A 414 -14.17 -13.17 -4.75
C ILE A 414 -14.10 -12.28 -5.96
N GLY A 415 -13.90 -12.89 -7.12
CA GLY A 415 -13.81 -12.20 -8.40
C GLY A 415 -14.59 -12.85 -9.52
N ILE A 416 -14.71 -12.12 -10.61
CA ILE A 416 -15.25 -12.58 -11.90
C ILE A 416 -14.20 -12.26 -12.96
N MET A 417 -13.82 -13.22 -13.77
CA MET A 417 -12.96 -12.99 -14.91
C MET A 417 -13.77 -13.08 -16.19
N ASP A 418 -13.74 -12.03 -17.00
CA ASP A 418 -14.50 -12.00 -18.24
C ASP A 418 -13.81 -12.74 -19.40
N GLU A 419 -14.47 -12.80 -20.56
CA GLU A 419 -13.96 -13.48 -21.77
C GLU A 419 -12.64 -12.91 -22.29
N GLU A 420 -12.36 -11.63 -22.03
CA GLU A 420 -11.11 -10.97 -22.41
C GLU A 420 -10.01 -11.13 -21.35
N GLY A 421 -10.29 -11.78 -20.21
CA GLY A 421 -9.36 -12.00 -19.10
C GLY A 421 -9.25 -10.81 -18.14
N TYR A 422 -10.17 -9.85 -18.17
CA TYR A 422 -10.22 -8.79 -17.16
C TYR A 422 -10.88 -9.30 -15.88
N LEU A 423 -10.22 -9.04 -14.75
CA LEU A 423 -10.71 -9.39 -13.43
C LEU A 423 -11.52 -8.24 -12.83
N ALA A 424 -12.72 -8.55 -12.37
CA ALA A 424 -13.49 -7.68 -11.47
C ALA A 424 -13.48 -8.30 -10.07
N ILE A 425 -13.08 -7.55 -9.05
CA ILE A 425 -13.19 -7.98 -7.65
C ILE A 425 -14.60 -7.66 -7.17
N VAL A 426 -15.33 -8.68 -6.77
CA VAL A 426 -16.72 -8.54 -6.33
C VAL A 426 -16.78 -8.18 -4.86
N ASP A 427 -16.05 -8.93 -4.01
CA ASP A 427 -15.97 -8.66 -2.56
C ASP A 427 -14.89 -9.52 -1.90
N ARG A 428 -14.78 -9.40 -0.57
CA ARG A 428 -14.03 -10.34 0.25
C ARG A 428 -14.94 -11.44 0.78
N LYS A 429 -14.47 -12.68 0.73
CA LYS A 429 -15.20 -13.85 1.25
C LYS A 429 -15.70 -13.65 2.69
N LYS A 430 -14.88 -12.99 3.53
CA LYS A 430 -15.19 -12.66 4.94
C LYS A 430 -16.16 -11.49 5.16
N ASP A 431 -16.31 -10.62 4.17
CA ASP A 431 -17.18 -9.43 4.24
C ASP A 431 -18.55 -9.70 3.61
N MET A 432 -18.71 -10.84 2.92
CA MET A 432 -19.95 -11.32 2.37
C MET A 432 -20.98 -11.50 3.48
N ILE A 433 -22.18 -10.96 3.28
CA ILE A 433 -23.30 -11.02 4.22
C ILE A 433 -24.15 -12.25 3.91
N LEU A 434 -24.35 -13.11 4.88
CA LEU A 434 -25.18 -14.31 4.76
C LEU A 434 -26.62 -14.02 5.21
N ARG A 435 -27.42 -13.44 4.31
CA ARG A 435 -28.78 -13.01 4.60
C ARG A 435 -29.81 -14.07 4.19
N GLY A 436 -30.37 -14.80 5.15
CA GLY A 436 -31.41 -15.81 4.88
C GLY A 436 -30.98 -16.89 3.91
N GLY A 437 -29.70 -17.28 3.92
CA GLY A 437 -29.11 -18.27 3.01
C GLY A 437 -28.66 -17.70 1.65
N TYR A 438 -28.82 -16.40 1.42
CA TYR A 438 -28.33 -15.72 0.23
C TYR A 438 -27.02 -14.97 0.52
N ASN A 439 -26.07 -15.10 -0.40
CA ASN A 439 -24.84 -14.32 -0.38
C ASN A 439 -25.14 -12.90 -0.90
N VAL A 440 -24.96 -11.90 -0.03
CA VAL A 440 -25.04 -10.49 -0.40
C VAL A 440 -23.63 -9.91 -0.31
N TYR A 441 -23.20 -9.27 -1.39
CA TYR A 441 -21.86 -8.72 -1.52
C TYR A 441 -21.90 -7.20 -1.25
N PRO A 442 -21.36 -6.72 -0.13
CA PRO A 442 -21.37 -5.30 0.24
C PRO A 442 -20.92 -4.36 -0.86
N ARG A 443 -19.88 -4.70 -1.59
CA ARG A 443 -19.35 -3.88 -2.67
C ARG A 443 -20.34 -3.68 -3.81
N GLU A 444 -21.09 -4.72 -4.19
CA GLU A 444 -22.13 -4.62 -5.21
C GLU A 444 -23.17 -3.54 -4.83
N LEU A 445 -23.50 -3.47 -3.55
CA LEU A 445 -24.42 -2.47 -3.02
C LEU A 445 -23.78 -1.08 -2.95
N GLU A 446 -22.55 -0.99 -2.47
CA GLU A 446 -21.80 0.25 -2.36
C GLU A 446 -21.66 0.95 -3.70
N GLU A 447 -21.33 0.21 -4.78
CA GLU A 447 -21.19 0.76 -6.12
C GLU A 447 -22.50 1.37 -6.64
N VAL A 448 -23.62 0.69 -6.44
CA VAL A 448 -24.93 1.23 -6.86
C VAL A 448 -25.35 2.40 -5.97
N ILE A 449 -25.16 2.31 -4.64
CA ILE A 449 -25.52 3.39 -3.70
C ILE A 449 -24.72 4.67 -4.01
N MET A 450 -23.47 4.56 -4.44
CA MET A 450 -22.65 5.72 -4.86
C MET A 450 -23.23 6.46 -6.07
N THR A 451 -24.12 5.87 -6.85
CA THR A 451 -24.82 6.57 -7.94
C THR A 451 -25.96 7.48 -7.46
N HIS A 452 -26.36 7.36 -6.17
CA HIS A 452 -27.41 8.21 -5.62
C HIS A 452 -26.95 9.67 -5.52
N PRO A 453 -27.72 10.66 -6.04
CA PRO A 453 -27.29 12.07 -6.14
C PRO A 453 -26.84 12.71 -4.83
N ALA A 454 -27.45 12.32 -3.71
CA ALA A 454 -27.16 12.88 -2.39
C ALA A 454 -26.02 12.18 -1.65
N VAL A 455 -25.53 11.01 -2.12
CA VAL A 455 -24.51 10.23 -1.40
C VAL A 455 -23.10 10.65 -1.83
N SER A 456 -22.25 10.86 -0.84
CA SER A 456 -20.83 11.21 -1.01
C SER A 456 -19.93 10.02 -0.73
N MET A 457 -20.22 9.25 0.34
CA MET A 457 -19.50 8.03 0.71
C MET A 457 -20.46 7.00 1.29
N VAL A 458 -20.14 5.72 1.12
CA VAL A 458 -20.90 4.61 1.66
C VAL A 458 -20.00 3.48 2.14
N ALA A 459 -20.42 2.81 3.20
CA ALA A 459 -19.92 1.50 3.60
C ALA A 459 -21.09 0.58 3.93
N VAL A 460 -21.06 -0.66 3.47
CA VAL A 460 -22.10 -1.66 3.74
C VAL A 460 -21.51 -2.81 4.54
N LEU A 461 -22.22 -3.24 5.57
CA LEU A 461 -21.84 -4.32 6.47
C LEU A 461 -23.02 -5.23 6.80
N GLY A 462 -22.73 -6.49 7.11
CA GLY A 462 -23.67 -7.39 7.78
C GLY A 462 -23.76 -7.06 9.27
N VAL A 463 -24.98 -7.06 9.79
CA VAL A 463 -25.28 -6.98 11.22
C VAL A 463 -26.06 -8.22 11.64
N PRO A 464 -25.82 -8.78 12.83
CA PRO A 464 -26.57 -9.96 13.30
C PRO A 464 -28.08 -9.72 13.29
N ASP A 465 -28.85 -10.70 12.83
CA ASP A 465 -30.30 -10.70 12.78
C ASP A 465 -30.85 -12.08 13.19
N GLU A 466 -31.83 -12.11 14.10
CA GLU A 466 -32.37 -13.36 14.63
C GLU A 466 -33.09 -14.24 13.58
N LYS A 467 -33.66 -13.63 12.56
CA LYS A 467 -34.44 -14.35 11.53
C LYS A 467 -33.64 -14.69 10.29
N MET A 468 -32.75 -13.76 9.90
CA MET A 468 -32.02 -13.86 8.64
C MET A 468 -30.56 -14.30 8.82
N GLY A 469 -30.10 -14.48 10.07
CA GLY A 469 -28.70 -14.70 10.42
C GLY A 469 -27.92 -13.38 10.39
N GLU A 470 -27.90 -12.74 9.25
CA GLU A 470 -27.39 -11.37 9.09
C GLU A 470 -28.38 -10.51 8.30
N GLU A 471 -28.35 -9.22 8.57
CA GLU A 471 -29.10 -8.20 7.83
C GLU A 471 -28.15 -7.13 7.29
N VAL A 472 -28.53 -6.47 6.21
CA VAL A 472 -27.69 -5.49 5.52
C VAL A 472 -27.85 -4.12 6.16
N LYS A 473 -26.73 -3.49 6.58
CA LYS A 473 -26.67 -2.12 7.08
C LYS A 473 -25.77 -1.26 6.21
N ALA A 474 -26.27 -0.08 5.82
CA ALA A 474 -25.53 0.93 5.09
C ALA A 474 -25.17 2.11 6.01
N PHE A 475 -23.92 2.54 5.97
CA PHE A 475 -23.42 3.78 6.58
C PHE A 475 -23.20 4.79 5.46
N LEU A 476 -23.84 5.96 5.56
CA LEU A 476 -23.87 6.96 4.50
C LEU A 476 -23.29 8.29 4.98
N VAL A 477 -22.47 8.90 4.14
CA VAL A 477 -22.10 10.31 4.22
C VAL A 477 -22.76 11.03 3.06
N LEU A 478 -23.48 12.11 3.33
CA LEU A 478 -24.14 12.89 2.30
C LEU A 478 -23.20 13.95 1.70
N LYS A 479 -23.49 14.38 0.48
CA LYS A 479 -22.87 15.55 -0.13
C LYS A 479 -23.26 16.80 0.64
N GLU A 480 -22.42 17.82 0.63
CA GLU A 480 -22.69 19.08 1.29
C GLU A 480 -23.99 19.72 0.77
N GLY A 481 -24.83 20.16 1.70
CA GLY A 481 -26.14 20.73 1.38
C GLY A 481 -27.20 19.73 0.91
N ALA A 482 -26.85 18.46 0.73
CA ALA A 482 -27.83 17.44 0.39
C ALA A 482 -28.63 16.99 1.62
N SER A 483 -29.89 16.64 1.39
CA SER A 483 -30.79 16.09 2.41
C SER A 483 -31.36 14.77 1.91
N LEU A 484 -31.30 13.75 2.72
CA LEU A 484 -31.85 12.43 2.44
C LEU A 484 -32.28 11.81 3.78
N ASN A 485 -33.51 11.35 3.86
CA ASN A 485 -33.97 10.65 5.04
C ASN A 485 -33.96 9.12 4.84
N HIS A 486 -34.13 8.41 5.95
CA HIS A 486 -34.09 6.95 5.97
C HIS A 486 -35.12 6.30 5.00
N PHE A 487 -36.36 6.82 4.99
CA PHE A 487 -37.42 6.21 4.21
C PHE A 487 -37.19 6.39 2.72
N ASP A 488 -36.86 7.60 2.28
CA ASP A 488 -36.58 7.90 0.88
C ASP A 488 -35.40 7.09 0.35
N PHE A 489 -34.36 6.92 1.16
CA PHE A 489 -33.21 6.08 0.79
C PHE A 489 -33.59 4.60 0.66
N ILE A 490 -34.35 4.05 1.60
CA ILE A 490 -34.78 2.66 1.54
C ILE A 490 -35.72 2.43 0.33
N ASP A 491 -36.62 3.36 0.05
CA ASP A 491 -37.52 3.25 -1.11
C ASP A 491 -36.71 3.31 -2.41
N TRP A 492 -35.74 4.21 -2.52
CA TRP A 492 -34.80 4.21 -3.64
C TRP A 492 -34.04 2.88 -3.76
N CYS A 493 -33.52 2.33 -2.66
CA CYS A 493 -32.83 1.04 -2.67
C CYS A 493 -33.73 -0.11 -3.15
N ARG A 494 -35.04 -0.10 -2.82
CA ARG A 494 -35.99 -1.11 -3.31
C ARG A 494 -36.16 -1.10 -4.81
N GLU A 495 -36.01 0.06 -5.43
CA GLU A 495 -36.06 0.18 -6.90
C GLU A 495 -34.78 -0.32 -7.57
N GLN A 496 -33.62 -0.20 -6.87
CA GLN A 496 -32.32 -0.55 -7.42
C GLN A 496 -31.93 -2.01 -7.19
N PHE A 497 -32.43 -2.63 -6.10
CA PHE A 497 -31.98 -3.95 -5.66
C PHE A 497 -33.11 -4.96 -5.50
N ALA A 498 -32.76 -6.25 -5.70
CA ALA A 498 -33.67 -7.33 -5.34
C ALA A 498 -33.97 -7.34 -3.84
N ALA A 499 -35.17 -7.86 -3.50
CA ALA A 499 -35.70 -7.84 -2.13
C ALA A 499 -34.77 -8.48 -1.07
N ASN A 500 -33.93 -9.40 -1.44
CA ASN A 500 -32.97 -10.07 -0.56
C ASN A 500 -31.65 -9.31 -0.38
N LYS A 501 -31.41 -8.21 -1.13
CA LYS A 501 -30.09 -7.53 -1.14
C LYS A 501 -30.11 -6.15 -0.50
N TYR A 502 -31.17 -5.33 -0.67
CA TYR A 502 -31.11 -3.94 -0.26
C TYR A 502 -30.94 -3.76 1.26
N PRO A 503 -30.28 -2.69 1.72
CA PRO A 503 -30.10 -2.39 3.14
C PRO A 503 -31.44 -2.25 3.88
N ARG A 504 -31.51 -2.84 5.06
CA ARG A 504 -32.66 -2.67 5.99
C ARG A 504 -32.36 -1.61 7.04
N TYR A 505 -31.08 -1.47 7.37
CA TYR A 505 -30.62 -0.49 8.32
C TYR A 505 -29.79 0.55 7.62
N VAL A 506 -29.97 1.81 7.99
CA VAL A 506 -29.24 2.94 7.45
C VAL A 506 -28.79 3.84 8.59
N GLU A 507 -27.56 4.26 8.55
CA GLU A 507 -26.99 5.21 9.49
C GLU A 507 -26.31 6.35 8.72
N PHE A 508 -26.78 7.58 8.95
CA PHE A 508 -26.17 8.78 8.38
C PHE A 508 -25.05 9.25 9.31
N ARG A 509 -23.90 9.61 8.73
CA ARG A 509 -22.72 10.07 9.43
C ARG A 509 -22.10 11.30 8.76
N ASP A 510 -21.37 12.09 9.54
CA ASP A 510 -20.59 13.21 9.00
C ASP A 510 -19.32 12.70 8.28
N SER A 511 -18.78 11.57 8.71
CA SER A 511 -17.62 10.92 8.11
C SER A 511 -17.61 9.41 8.35
N LEU A 512 -16.87 8.67 7.54
CA LEU A 512 -16.56 7.25 7.77
C LEU A 512 -15.13 7.10 8.32
N PRO A 513 -14.88 6.11 9.19
CA PRO A 513 -13.53 5.87 9.71
C PRO A 513 -12.60 5.45 8.58
N ILE A 514 -11.44 6.11 8.51
CA ILE A 514 -10.40 5.83 7.52
C ILE A 514 -9.24 5.12 8.22
N GLY A 515 -8.84 3.99 7.67
CA GLY A 515 -7.70 3.22 8.17
C GLY A 515 -6.35 3.82 7.78
N ASN A 516 -5.28 3.24 8.30
CA ASN A 516 -3.89 3.71 8.15
C ASN A 516 -3.39 3.80 6.69
N THR A 517 -4.09 3.14 5.77
CA THR A 517 -3.78 3.13 4.34
C THR A 517 -4.66 4.07 3.52
N GLY A 518 -5.46 4.92 4.17
CA GLY A 518 -6.40 5.83 3.50
C GLY A 518 -7.71 5.17 3.02
N LYS A 519 -8.00 3.92 3.43
CA LYS A 519 -9.21 3.18 3.07
C LYS A 519 -10.26 3.31 4.16
N ILE A 520 -11.56 3.19 3.80
CA ILE A 520 -12.64 3.06 4.78
C ILE A 520 -12.39 1.80 5.62
N SER A 521 -12.41 1.96 6.94
CA SER A 521 -12.18 0.86 7.89
C SER A 521 -13.49 0.19 8.29
N LYS A 522 -13.86 -0.88 7.58
CA LYS A 522 -15.01 -1.72 7.96
C LYS A 522 -14.82 -2.38 9.34
N LEU A 523 -13.56 -2.63 9.74
CA LEU A 523 -13.24 -3.16 11.07
C LEU A 523 -13.65 -2.17 12.17
N ALA A 524 -13.24 -0.90 12.05
CA ALA A 524 -13.61 0.13 13.01
C ALA A 524 -15.15 0.28 13.12
N LEU A 525 -15.87 0.23 11.99
CA LEU A 525 -17.34 0.26 12.00
C LEU A 525 -17.94 -0.95 12.73
N ARG A 526 -17.35 -2.15 12.60
CA ARG A 526 -17.80 -3.35 13.34
C ARG A 526 -17.53 -3.23 14.83
N GLU A 527 -16.38 -2.71 15.24
CA GLU A 527 -16.01 -2.49 16.64
C GLU A 527 -16.92 -1.46 17.29
N GLU A 528 -17.23 -0.36 16.61
CA GLU A 528 -18.20 0.64 17.06
C GLU A 528 -19.59 0.02 17.27
N MET A 529 -20.09 -0.78 16.33
CA MET A 529 -21.38 -1.46 16.47
C MET A 529 -21.39 -2.43 17.65
N ALA A 530 -20.32 -3.22 17.85
CA ALA A 530 -20.21 -4.14 18.96
C ALA A 530 -20.22 -3.42 20.32
N SER A 531 -19.58 -2.26 20.41
CA SER A 531 -19.57 -1.44 21.65
C SER A 531 -20.94 -0.84 21.99
N HIS A 532 -21.78 -0.53 20.99
CA HIS A 532 -23.12 0.01 21.19
C HIS A 532 -24.17 -1.07 21.52
N SER A 533 -23.91 -2.33 21.19
CA SER A 533 -24.82 -3.44 21.52
C SER A 533 -24.69 -3.94 22.97
N HIS A 534 -23.73 -3.44 23.75
CA HIS A 534 -23.51 -3.77 25.16
C HIS A 534 -23.99 -2.69 26.15
N ASN A 535 -24.58 -1.61 25.65
CA ASN A 535 -25.27 -0.57 26.42
C ASN A 535 -26.78 -0.63 26.11
#